data_201656245a98cc8a254ec3512bd6ab1c
#
_entry.id   201656245a98cc8a254ec3512bd6ab1c
#
_cell.length_a   1.000
_cell.length_b   1.000
_cell.length_c   1.000
_cell.angle_alpha   90.00
_cell.angle_beta   90.00
_cell.angle_gamma   90.00
#
_symmetry.space_group_name_H-M   'P 1'
#
loop_
_entity.id
_entity.type
_entity.pdbx_description
1 polymer ?
#
loop_
_entity_poly.entity_id
_entity_poly.type
_entity_poly.pdbx_seq_one_letter_code
_entity_poly.pdbx_strand_id
1 'polypeptide(L)'
;IYNLIKIKYQLESEVIFMQTRNTVQRQIVLQAVRSLHDHPTADSVYAVVAAEHPSISKATVYRNLNQLTLQGEILRVPVPTGADRFDFNTQEHYHVRCTECGNVYDVFMPPITDLLDRVTDSSGVELTHYDILFEGVCAACRNK
;
A
#
# COMPACT_ATOMS: atom_id res chain seq x y z
N ILE A 1 20.14 20.61 -38.54
CA ILE A 1 20.23 19.17 -38.28
C ILE A 1 20.99 18.92 -36.98
N TYR A 2 22.16 19.54 -36.73
CA TYR A 2 22.98 19.35 -35.55
C TYR A 2 22.27 19.73 -34.21
N ASN A 3 21.49 20.81 -34.22
CA ASN A 3 20.71 21.26 -33.06
C ASN A 3 19.56 20.32 -32.70
N LEU A 4 18.90 19.72 -33.68
CA LEU A 4 17.80 18.78 -33.44
C LEU A 4 18.31 17.48 -32.83
N ILE A 5 19.47 17.00 -33.23
CA ILE A 5 20.13 15.82 -32.68
C ILE A 5 20.52 16.06 -31.21
N LYS A 6 21.09 17.22 -30.90
CA LYS A 6 21.49 17.59 -29.52
C LYS A 6 20.29 17.68 -28.60
N ILE A 7 19.18 18.29 -29.06
CA ILE A 7 17.93 18.35 -28.26
C ILE A 7 17.37 16.96 -28.01
N LYS A 8 17.38 16.08 -29.03
CA LYS A 8 16.92 14.69 -28.85
C LYS A 8 17.71 13.93 -27.80
N TYR A 9 19.04 13.97 -27.85
CA TYR A 9 19.90 13.31 -26.81
C TYR A 9 19.69 13.90 -25.43
N GLN A 10 19.46 15.20 -25.31
CA GLN A 10 19.21 15.85 -24.03
C GLN A 10 17.86 15.41 -23.44
N LEU A 11 16.80 15.34 -24.24
CA LEU A 11 15.50 14.83 -23.81
C LEU A 11 15.55 13.34 -23.41
N GLU A 12 16.26 12.51 -24.17
CA GLU A 12 16.43 11.09 -23.83
C GLU A 12 17.19 10.92 -22.51
N SER A 13 18.24 11.69 -22.27
CA SER A 13 18.99 11.64 -21.01
C SER A 13 18.18 12.11 -19.82
N GLU A 14 17.34 13.15 -19.97
CA GLU A 14 16.44 13.63 -18.92
C GLU A 14 15.36 12.61 -18.60
N VAL A 15 14.77 11.95 -19.60
CA VAL A 15 13.78 10.88 -19.40
C VAL A 15 14.38 9.71 -18.65
N ILE A 16 15.58 9.26 -19.04
CA ILE A 16 16.29 8.17 -18.37
C ILE A 16 16.59 8.55 -16.91
N PHE A 17 17.06 9.75 -16.65
CA PHE A 17 17.34 10.24 -15.31
C PHE A 17 16.07 10.29 -14.44
N MET A 18 14.94 10.77 -14.97
CA MET A 18 13.66 10.80 -14.27
C MET A 18 13.14 9.39 -13.96
N GLN A 19 13.26 8.44 -14.88
CA GLN A 19 12.87 7.05 -14.68
C GLN A 19 13.71 6.39 -13.58
N THR A 20 15.03 6.59 -13.62
CA THR A 20 15.95 6.05 -12.61
C THR A 20 15.64 6.62 -11.23
N ARG A 21 15.44 7.94 -11.12
CA ARG A 21 15.07 8.60 -9.87
C ARG A 21 13.75 8.06 -9.29
N ASN A 22 12.73 7.87 -10.13
CA ASN A 22 11.44 7.33 -9.70
C ASN A 22 11.60 5.89 -9.21
N THR A 23 12.44 5.08 -9.85
CA THR A 23 12.73 3.71 -9.42
C THR A 23 13.44 3.68 -8.06
N VAL A 24 14.45 4.52 -7.85
CA VAL A 24 15.16 4.63 -6.56
C VAL A 24 14.20 5.07 -5.45
N GLN A 25 13.40 6.09 -5.66
CA GLN A 25 12.41 6.54 -4.67
C GLN A 25 11.39 5.45 -4.33
N ARG A 26 10.97 4.66 -5.31
CA ARG A 26 10.06 3.53 -5.10
C ARG A 26 10.69 2.45 -4.23
N GLN A 27 11.96 2.11 -4.45
CA GLN A 27 12.68 1.14 -3.61
C GLN A 27 12.85 1.64 -2.18
N ILE A 28 13.13 2.92 -1.96
CA ILE A 28 13.20 3.52 -0.63
C ILE A 28 11.86 3.37 0.10
N VAL A 29 10.75 3.69 -0.55
CA VAL A 29 9.41 3.56 0.03
C VAL A 29 9.08 2.10 0.33
N LEU A 30 9.41 1.16 -0.57
CA LEU A 30 9.19 -0.27 -0.34
C LEU A 30 9.98 -0.79 0.86
N GLN A 31 11.24 -0.37 1.01
CA GLN A 31 12.05 -0.74 2.17
C GLN A 31 11.48 -0.18 3.46
N ALA A 32 10.97 1.05 3.47
CA ALA A 32 10.31 1.64 4.62
C ALA A 32 9.06 0.85 5.04
N VAL A 33 8.22 0.42 4.08
CA VAL A 33 7.07 -0.46 4.38
C VAL A 33 7.53 -1.76 5.01
N ARG A 34 8.56 -2.40 4.45
CA ARG A 34 9.11 -3.67 4.97
C ARG A 34 9.71 -3.56 6.36
N SER A 35 10.32 -2.42 6.70
CA SER A 35 10.94 -2.21 8.01
C SER A 35 9.93 -2.01 9.14
N LEU A 36 8.72 -1.58 8.84
CA LEU A 36 7.71 -1.22 9.84
C LEU A 36 6.86 -2.41 10.34
N HIS A 37 6.86 -3.55 9.67
CA HIS A 37 6.21 -4.82 10.06
C HIS A 37 4.74 -4.78 10.55
N ASP A 38 4.22 -3.64 11.01
CA ASP A 38 2.95 -3.51 11.75
C ASP A 38 1.84 -2.87 10.91
N HIS A 39 1.73 -3.19 9.64
CA HIS A 39 0.74 -2.58 8.73
C HIS A 39 0.74 -1.05 8.83
N PRO A 40 1.82 -0.38 8.41
CA PRO A 40 1.98 1.05 8.57
C PRO A 40 0.93 1.85 7.80
N THR A 41 0.63 3.05 8.30
CA THR A 41 -0.07 4.07 7.52
C THR A 41 0.90 4.75 6.54
N ALA A 42 0.38 5.45 5.53
CA ALA A 42 1.23 6.26 4.64
C ALA A 42 2.03 7.32 5.41
N ASP A 43 1.48 7.86 6.49
CA ASP A 43 2.16 8.84 7.34
C ASP A 43 3.31 8.21 8.14
N SER A 44 3.13 6.98 8.64
CA SER A 44 4.20 6.24 9.31
C SER A 44 5.35 5.93 8.34
N VAL A 45 5.02 5.51 7.11
CA VAL A 45 6.02 5.27 6.06
C VAL A 45 6.76 6.56 5.72
N TYR A 46 6.03 7.68 5.56
CA TYR A 46 6.64 8.97 5.31
C TYR A 46 7.59 9.40 6.42
N ALA A 47 7.23 9.19 7.68
CA ALA A 47 8.10 9.56 8.82
C ALA A 47 9.45 8.84 8.76
N VAL A 48 9.46 7.53 8.42
CA VAL A 48 10.70 6.76 8.23
C VAL A 48 11.49 7.26 7.03
N VAL A 49 10.83 7.44 5.89
CA VAL A 49 11.49 7.93 4.66
C VAL A 49 12.08 9.32 4.87
N ALA A 50 11.35 10.25 5.49
CA ALA A 50 11.80 11.62 5.70
C ALA A 50 13.01 11.72 6.65
N ALA A 51 13.13 10.79 7.60
CA ALA A 51 14.27 10.76 8.54
C ALA A 51 15.59 10.47 7.82
N GLU A 52 15.58 9.57 6.83
CA GLU A 52 16.77 9.15 6.10
C GLU A 52 16.94 9.90 4.76
N HIS A 53 15.83 10.31 4.15
CA HIS A 53 15.77 10.93 2.83
C HIS A 53 14.91 12.22 2.85
N PRO A 54 15.35 13.30 3.51
CA PRO A 54 14.53 14.50 3.72
C PRO A 54 14.14 15.24 2.41
N SER A 55 14.80 14.93 1.29
CA SER A 55 14.46 15.46 -0.03
C SER A 55 13.23 14.79 -0.67
N ILE A 56 12.75 13.65 -0.12
CA ILE A 56 11.56 12.96 -0.62
C ILE A 56 10.33 13.54 0.07
N SER A 57 9.45 14.16 -0.72
CA SER A 57 8.23 14.76 -0.21
C SER A 57 7.17 13.73 0.20
N LYS A 58 6.26 14.13 1.08
CA LYS A 58 5.08 13.33 1.46
C LYS A 58 4.27 12.89 0.23
N ALA A 59 4.02 13.80 -0.71
CA ALA A 59 3.31 13.48 -1.95
C ALA A 59 4.03 12.40 -2.79
N THR A 60 5.36 12.41 -2.81
CA THR A 60 6.16 11.38 -3.48
C THR A 60 5.98 10.02 -2.81
N VAL A 61 5.98 9.95 -1.48
CA VAL A 61 5.75 8.68 -0.74
C VAL A 61 4.37 8.13 -1.06
N TYR A 62 3.31 8.93 -0.97
CA TYR A 62 1.94 8.52 -1.29
C TYR A 62 1.80 8.00 -2.73
N ARG A 63 2.40 8.72 -3.71
CA ARG A 63 2.40 8.28 -5.10
C ARG A 63 3.09 6.94 -5.28
N ASN A 64 4.24 6.72 -4.62
CA ASN A 64 4.96 5.46 -4.71
C ASN A 64 4.22 4.31 -4.00
N LEU A 65 3.57 4.54 -2.86
CA LEU A 65 2.71 3.55 -2.21
C LEU A 65 1.58 3.11 -3.15
N ASN A 66 0.91 4.04 -3.83
CA ASN A 66 -0.11 3.71 -4.81
C ASN A 66 0.46 2.89 -5.98
N GLN A 67 1.63 3.24 -6.49
CA GLN A 67 2.29 2.49 -7.57
C GLN A 67 2.68 1.09 -7.14
N LEU A 68 3.25 0.92 -5.95
CA LEU A 68 3.61 -0.38 -5.38
C LEU A 68 2.37 -1.28 -5.20
N THR A 69 1.25 -0.70 -4.76
CA THR A 69 -0.02 -1.42 -4.65
C THR A 69 -0.54 -1.87 -6.02
N LEU A 70 -0.55 -0.97 -7.02
CA LEU A 70 -0.97 -1.30 -8.38
C LEU A 70 -0.09 -2.36 -9.04
N GLN A 71 1.19 -2.45 -8.66
CA GLN A 71 2.14 -3.45 -9.14
C GLN A 71 2.08 -4.76 -8.35
N GLY A 72 1.28 -4.83 -7.28
CA GLY A 72 1.18 -6.01 -6.42
C GLY A 72 2.42 -6.26 -5.56
N GLU A 73 3.30 -5.26 -5.39
CA GLU A 73 4.49 -5.38 -4.54
C GLU A 73 4.18 -5.18 -3.04
N ILE A 74 3.06 -4.56 -2.73
CA ILE A 74 2.47 -4.44 -1.40
C ILE A 74 0.95 -4.53 -1.52
N LEU A 75 0.28 -4.86 -0.42
CA LEU A 75 -1.17 -4.78 -0.30
C LEU A 75 -1.58 -3.46 0.33
N ARG A 76 -2.73 -2.95 -0.08
CA ARG A 76 -3.43 -1.88 0.61
C ARG A 76 -4.61 -2.50 1.37
N VAL A 77 -4.67 -2.28 2.66
CA VAL A 77 -5.75 -2.72 3.54
C VAL A 77 -6.65 -1.54 3.82
N PRO A 78 -7.82 -1.44 3.16
CA PRO A 78 -8.77 -0.37 3.41
C PRO A 78 -9.32 -0.47 4.83
N VAL A 79 -9.35 0.67 5.54
CA VAL A 79 -9.91 0.76 6.89
C VAL A 79 -11.09 1.71 6.85
N PRO A 80 -12.33 1.25 7.15
CA PRO A 80 -13.54 2.07 7.02
C PRO A 80 -13.51 3.35 7.86
N THR A 81 -12.83 3.29 9.02
CA THR A 81 -12.69 4.44 9.92
C THR A 81 -11.21 4.61 10.26
N GLY A 82 -10.52 5.54 9.62
CA GLY A 82 -9.11 5.80 9.83
C GLY A 82 -8.30 5.79 8.54
N ALA A 83 -6.98 5.76 8.67
CA ALA A 83 -6.09 5.69 7.53
C ALA A 83 -5.92 4.25 7.04
N ASP A 84 -5.92 4.06 5.73
CA ASP A 84 -5.55 2.79 5.13
C ASP A 84 -4.18 2.31 5.60
N ARG A 85 -3.99 1.01 5.62
CA ARG A 85 -2.75 0.36 6.00
C ARG A 85 -2.07 -0.25 4.79
N PHE A 86 -0.78 -0.46 4.87
CA PHE A 86 0.02 -1.10 3.83
C PHE A 86 0.70 -2.33 4.41
N ASP A 87 0.68 -3.41 3.62
CA ASP A 87 1.28 -4.67 4.01
C ASP A 87 2.27 -5.14 2.95
N PHE A 88 3.46 -5.55 3.36
CA PHE A 88 4.46 -6.11 2.48
C PHE A 88 4.24 -7.60 2.18
N ASN A 89 3.43 -8.31 2.99
CA ASN A 89 3.05 -9.68 2.73
C ASN A 89 1.95 -9.72 1.67
N THR A 90 2.31 -10.08 0.46
CA THR A 90 1.39 -10.14 -0.69
C THR A 90 0.74 -11.51 -0.87
N GLN A 91 1.00 -12.48 0.00
CA GLN A 91 0.27 -13.74 0.01
C GLN A 91 -1.18 -13.51 0.44
N GLU A 92 -2.10 -14.30 -0.08
CA GLU A 92 -3.51 -14.17 0.26
C GLU A 92 -3.75 -14.49 1.75
N HIS A 93 -4.27 -13.55 2.48
CA HIS A 93 -4.67 -13.64 3.87
C HIS A 93 -5.68 -12.55 4.19
N TYR A 94 -6.26 -12.59 5.38
CA TYR A 94 -7.22 -11.59 5.87
C TYR A 94 -6.58 -10.71 6.93
N HIS A 95 -7.30 -9.67 7.31
CA HIS A 95 -6.86 -8.74 8.34
C HIS A 95 -7.92 -8.57 9.42
N VAL A 96 -7.49 -8.23 10.63
CA VAL A 96 -8.35 -7.82 11.72
C VAL A 96 -7.91 -6.45 12.24
N ARG A 97 -8.87 -5.55 12.40
CA ARG A 97 -8.66 -4.24 13.01
C ARG A 97 -9.05 -4.29 14.49
N CYS A 98 -8.18 -3.79 15.35
CA CYS A 98 -8.52 -3.56 16.75
C CYS A 98 -9.46 -2.34 16.87
N THR A 99 -10.62 -2.53 17.49
CA THR A 99 -11.60 -1.45 17.67
C THR A 99 -11.16 -0.40 18.68
N GLU A 100 -10.24 -0.77 19.60
CA GLU A 100 -9.75 0.12 20.66
C GLU A 100 -8.58 1.00 20.19
N CYS A 101 -7.55 0.41 19.59
CA CYS A 101 -6.33 1.15 19.21
C CYS A 101 -6.18 1.37 17.70
N GLY A 102 -7.03 0.78 16.87
CA GLY A 102 -7.00 0.91 15.42
C GLY A 102 -5.87 0.16 14.72
N ASN A 103 -5.03 -0.60 15.44
CA ASN A 103 -3.99 -1.40 14.82
C ASN A 103 -4.60 -2.56 14.02
N VAL A 104 -3.91 -2.94 12.95
CA VAL A 104 -4.29 -4.02 12.05
C VAL A 104 -3.30 -5.17 12.20
N TYR A 105 -3.81 -6.39 12.15
CA TYR A 105 -3.06 -7.64 12.28
C TYR A 105 -3.51 -8.64 11.23
N ASP A 106 -2.64 -9.60 10.90
CA ASP A 106 -2.96 -10.69 9.97
C ASP A 106 -3.92 -11.69 10.59
N VAL A 107 -4.79 -12.24 9.73
CA VAL A 107 -5.65 -13.38 10.04
C VAL A 107 -5.43 -14.45 8.97
N PHE A 108 -4.91 -15.59 9.39
CA PHE A 108 -4.64 -16.71 8.49
C PHE A 108 -5.77 -17.74 8.57
N MET A 109 -6.44 -17.94 7.45
CA MET A 109 -7.46 -18.95 7.25
C MET A 109 -7.54 -19.31 5.76
N PRO A 110 -8.14 -20.47 5.38
CA PRO A 110 -8.37 -20.77 3.98
C PRO A 110 -9.16 -19.66 3.29
N PRO A 111 -8.80 -19.29 2.03
CA PRO A 111 -9.53 -18.26 1.28
C PRO A 111 -11.00 -18.62 1.11
N ILE A 112 -11.86 -17.63 1.27
CA ILE A 112 -13.29 -17.77 0.95
C ILE A 112 -13.45 -17.42 -0.54
N THR A 113 -13.56 -18.43 -1.38
CA THR A 113 -13.60 -18.26 -2.86
C THR A 113 -15.01 -18.19 -3.43
N ASP A 114 -16.00 -18.59 -2.65
CA ASP A 114 -17.40 -18.74 -3.08
C ASP A 114 -18.37 -17.73 -2.42
N LEU A 115 -17.86 -16.67 -1.83
CA LEU A 115 -18.70 -15.72 -1.07
C LEU A 115 -19.74 -15.04 -1.97
N LEU A 116 -19.35 -14.63 -3.18
CA LEU A 116 -20.28 -14.01 -4.13
C LEU A 116 -21.38 -14.98 -4.59
N ASP A 117 -21.04 -16.26 -4.75
CA ASP A 117 -21.97 -17.32 -5.17
C ASP A 117 -23.03 -17.63 -4.10
N ARG A 118 -22.74 -17.30 -2.85
CA ARG A 118 -23.67 -17.48 -1.71
C ARG A 118 -24.71 -16.35 -1.59
N VAL A 119 -24.55 -15.27 -2.34
CA VAL A 119 -25.51 -14.18 -2.31
C VAL A 119 -26.78 -14.58 -3.03
N THR A 120 -27.90 -14.64 -2.32
CA THR A 120 -29.20 -15.06 -2.87
C THR A 120 -30.00 -13.92 -3.44
N ASP A 121 -29.74 -12.69 -2.99
CA ASP A 121 -30.37 -11.47 -3.49
C ASP A 121 -29.38 -10.29 -3.37
N SER A 122 -29.15 -9.61 -4.48
CA SER A 122 -28.32 -8.41 -4.56
C SER A 122 -29.11 -7.16 -4.94
N SER A 123 -30.45 -7.22 -4.85
CA SER A 123 -31.33 -6.14 -5.28
C SER A 123 -31.11 -5.71 -6.74
N GLY A 124 -30.74 -6.65 -7.61
CA GLY A 124 -30.45 -6.41 -9.03
C GLY A 124 -29.06 -5.82 -9.32
N VAL A 125 -28.18 -5.71 -8.31
CA VAL A 125 -26.80 -5.23 -8.48
C VAL A 125 -25.90 -6.41 -8.87
N GLU A 126 -25.12 -6.26 -9.93
CA GLU A 126 -24.06 -7.20 -10.29
C GLU A 126 -22.87 -7.03 -9.34
N LEU A 127 -22.62 -8.02 -8.50
CA LEU A 127 -21.52 -8.02 -7.55
C LEU A 127 -20.23 -8.46 -8.25
N THR A 128 -19.20 -7.64 -8.20
CA THR A 128 -17.92 -7.90 -8.89
C THR A 128 -16.75 -8.12 -7.92
N HIS A 129 -16.90 -7.71 -6.66
CA HIS A 129 -15.82 -7.75 -5.67
C HIS A 129 -16.37 -7.73 -4.25
N TYR A 130 -15.56 -8.21 -3.30
CA TYR A 130 -15.80 -8.06 -1.87
C TYR A 130 -14.49 -7.91 -1.12
N ASP A 131 -14.51 -7.23 0.01
CA ASP A 131 -13.44 -7.15 0.98
C ASP A 131 -13.90 -7.68 2.33
N ILE A 132 -13.01 -8.38 3.05
CA ILE A 132 -13.28 -8.87 4.39
C ILE A 132 -12.23 -8.27 5.33
N LEU A 133 -12.71 -7.48 6.29
CA LEU A 133 -11.93 -6.98 7.41
C LEU A 133 -12.63 -7.41 8.69
N PHE A 134 -11.93 -8.21 9.50
CA PHE A 134 -12.44 -8.58 10.82
C PHE A 134 -12.26 -7.42 11.80
N GLU A 135 -13.09 -7.37 12.82
CA GLU A 135 -12.96 -6.44 13.94
C GLU A 135 -12.89 -7.21 15.27
N GLY A 136 -12.09 -6.69 16.19
CA GLY A 136 -11.90 -7.31 17.49
C GLY A 136 -11.06 -6.42 18.41
N VAL A 137 -10.68 -6.94 19.58
CA VAL A 137 -9.82 -6.23 20.54
C VAL A 137 -8.50 -6.97 20.66
N CYS A 138 -7.38 -6.30 20.38
CA CYS A 138 -6.06 -6.90 20.43
C CYS A 138 -5.64 -7.26 21.88
N ALA A 139 -4.64 -8.15 22.02
CA ALA A 139 -4.17 -8.61 23.32
C ALA A 139 -3.73 -7.47 24.24
N ALA A 140 -3.04 -6.45 23.68
CA ALA A 140 -2.60 -5.29 24.46
C ALA A 140 -3.77 -4.45 25.01
N CYS A 141 -4.87 -4.34 24.26
CA CYS A 141 -6.05 -3.59 24.71
C CYS A 141 -6.96 -4.37 25.65
N ARG A 142 -7.02 -5.72 25.52
CA ARG A 142 -7.79 -6.56 26.44
C ARG A 142 -7.23 -6.61 27.86
N ASN A 143 -5.94 -6.32 28.01
CA ASN A 143 -5.23 -6.41 29.30
C ASN A 143 -5.07 -5.03 29.97
N LYS A 144 -5.72 -4.00 29.47
CA LYS A 144 -5.83 -2.67 30.11
C LYS A 144 -7.08 -2.60 30.96
#